data_26e0cf1898f68124f3c2f091cd590a67
#
_entry.id   26e0cf1898f68124f3c2f091cd590a67
#
_cell.length_a   1.000
_cell.length_b   1.000
_cell.length_c   1.000
_cell.angle_alpha   90.00
_cell.angle_beta   90.00
_cell.angle_gamma   90.00
#
_symmetry.space_group_name_H-M   'P 1'
#
loop_
_entity.id
_entity.type
_entity.pdbx_description
1 polymer ?
#
loop_
_entity_poly.entity_id
_entity_poly.type
_entity_poly.pdbx_seq_one_letter_code
_entity_poly.pdbx_strand_id
1 'polypeptide(L)'
;MQAHPLRGSLFEKLVVLEMLKARINAGLAANLHFYRDSSGLEVDVLLEAGNMIRLFEIKSSQTINQESFIQLNKVAAIFGERVVKKVVLYAGQEQQKRSNASVLSYLYAGEAATNEVTPGSAHETD
;
A
#
# COMPACT_ATOMS: atom_id res chain seq x y z
N MET A 1 9.14 -10.32 18.08
CA MET A 1 8.12 -10.41 17.43
C MET A 1 8.34 -11.07 16.19
N GLN A 2 7.49 -11.54 15.62
CA GLN A 2 7.66 -12.14 14.55
C GLN A 2 7.63 -11.30 13.48
N ALA A 3 8.27 -11.58 12.49
CA ALA A 3 8.28 -10.80 11.33
C ALA A 3 6.93 -10.72 10.76
N HIS A 4 6.64 -9.59 10.15
CA HIS A 4 5.38 -9.41 9.51
C HIS A 4 5.02 -10.53 8.55
N PRO A 5 5.94 -11.05 7.73
CA PRO A 5 5.55 -12.11 6.80
C PRO A 5 5.01 -13.34 7.46
N LEU A 6 5.33 -13.54 8.74
CA LEU A 6 4.81 -14.70 9.42
C LEU A 6 3.42 -14.48 9.98
N ARG A 7 2.96 -13.23 10.01
CA ARG A 7 1.66 -12.90 10.56
C ARG A 7 0.58 -12.80 9.51
N GLY A 8 0.94 -12.50 8.29
CA GLY A 8 -0.05 -12.27 7.26
C GLY A 8 -0.59 -13.56 6.70
N SER A 9 -1.73 -13.48 6.03
CA SER A 9 -2.28 -14.61 5.33
C SER A 9 -1.42 -14.92 4.12
N LEU A 10 -1.64 -16.09 3.53
CA LEU A 10 -0.94 -16.44 2.30
C LEU A 10 -1.21 -15.41 1.21
N PHE A 11 -2.46 -14.96 1.11
CA PHE A 11 -2.82 -13.96 0.12
C PHE A 11 -1.97 -12.69 0.29
N GLU A 12 -1.87 -12.21 1.53
CA GLU A 12 -1.12 -11.00 1.79
C GLU A 12 0.35 -11.17 1.45
N LYS A 13 0.91 -12.32 1.81
CA LYS A 13 2.31 -12.58 1.50
C LYS A 13 2.56 -12.61 0.01
N LEU A 14 1.66 -13.23 -0.75
CA LEU A 14 1.82 -13.31 -2.18
C LEU A 14 1.73 -11.94 -2.85
N VAL A 15 0.83 -11.09 -2.34
CA VAL A 15 0.71 -9.74 -2.88
C VAL A 15 2.00 -8.95 -2.62
N VAL A 16 2.55 -9.05 -1.41
CA VAL A 16 3.79 -8.36 -1.10
C VAL A 16 4.92 -8.87 -1.98
N LEU A 17 4.97 -10.18 -2.23
CA LEU A 17 5.99 -10.73 -3.11
C LEU A 17 5.86 -10.20 -4.53
N GLU A 18 4.63 -10.04 -5.02
CA GLU A 18 4.46 -9.48 -6.35
C GLU A 18 4.94 -8.04 -6.41
N MET A 19 4.68 -7.27 -5.35
CA MET A 19 5.17 -5.90 -5.30
C MET A 19 6.70 -5.87 -5.31
N LEU A 20 7.31 -6.74 -4.52
CA LEU A 20 8.76 -6.80 -4.43
C LEU A 20 9.38 -7.20 -5.76
N LYS A 21 8.83 -8.23 -6.40
CA LYS A 21 9.33 -8.70 -7.68
C LYS A 21 9.22 -7.59 -8.74
N ALA A 22 8.12 -6.87 -8.74
CA ALA A 22 7.92 -5.82 -9.73
C ALA A 22 8.96 -4.71 -9.56
N ARG A 23 9.24 -4.33 -8.30
CA ARG A 23 10.24 -3.31 -8.07
C ARG A 23 11.62 -3.75 -8.53
N ILE A 24 12.01 -4.97 -8.17
CA ILE A 24 13.32 -5.48 -8.54
C ILE A 24 13.43 -5.63 -10.05
N ASN A 25 12.39 -6.15 -10.70
CA ASN A 25 12.40 -6.30 -12.15
C ASN A 25 12.46 -4.97 -12.87
N ALA A 26 11.96 -3.91 -12.25
CA ALA A 26 12.02 -2.58 -12.83
C ALA A 26 13.35 -1.87 -12.53
N GLY A 27 14.26 -2.54 -11.85
CA GLY A 27 15.54 -1.92 -11.51
C GLY A 27 15.48 -0.99 -10.32
N LEU A 28 14.43 -1.11 -9.52
CA LEU A 28 14.26 -0.23 -8.38
C LEU A 28 14.67 -0.94 -7.09
N ALA A 29 15.03 -0.16 -6.08
CA ALA A 29 15.31 -0.74 -4.78
C ALA A 29 14.02 -1.28 -4.18
N ALA A 30 14.12 -2.27 -3.30
CA ALA A 30 12.95 -2.89 -2.71
C ALA A 30 12.12 -1.88 -1.94
N ASN A 31 12.67 -1.28 -0.92
CA ASN A 31 12.06 -0.18 -0.16
C ASN A 31 10.65 -0.44 0.36
N LEU A 32 10.31 -1.69 0.58
CA LEU A 32 9.02 -2.07 1.15
C LEU A 32 9.22 -2.43 2.61
N HIS A 33 8.43 -1.83 3.48
CA HIS A 33 8.54 -2.04 4.90
C HIS A 33 7.17 -2.27 5.51
N PHE A 34 7.12 -3.09 6.55
CA PHE A 34 5.92 -3.21 7.35
C PHE A 34 5.96 -2.10 8.39
N TYR A 35 4.86 -1.41 8.60
CA TYR A 35 4.81 -0.35 9.60
C TYR A 35 3.98 -0.77 10.78
N ARG A 36 4.51 -0.57 11.97
CA ARG A 36 3.79 -0.79 13.20
C ARG A 36 4.39 0.10 14.27
N ASP A 37 3.57 0.77 15.05
CA ASP A 37 4.09 1.61 16.11
C ASP A 37 3.61 1.15 17.48
N SER A 38 4.06 1.83 18.52
CA SER A 38 3.77 1.40 19.88
C SER A 38 2.30 1.58 20.24
N SER A 39 1.57 2.38 19.50
CA SER A 39 0.16 2.56 19.78
C SER A 39 -0.70 1.48 19.12
N GLY A 40 -0.10 0.61 18.33
CA GLY A 40 -0.82 -0.47 17.69
C GLY A 40 -1.27 -0.17 16.28
N LEU A 41 -0.95 0.99 15.74
CA LEU A 41 -1.28 1.28 14.36
C LEU A 41 -0.35 0.50 13.44
N GLU A 42 -0.93 -0.06 12.38
CA GLU A 42 -0.18 -0.89 11.43
C GLU A 42 -0.60 -0.58 10.02
N VAL A 43 0.34 -0.70 9.10
CA VAL A 43 0.04 -0.68 7.67
C VAL A 43 0.86 -1.80 7.04
N ASP A 44 0.25 -2.57 6.16
CA ASP A 44 0.88 -3.75 5.62
C ASP A 44 2.14 -3.44 4.84
N VAL A 45 2.15 -2.37 4.05
CA VAL A 45 3.33 -1.99 3.30
C VAL A 45 3.48 -0.48 3.30
N LEU A 46 4.67 -0.04 3.67
CA LEU A 46 5.09 1.34 3.52
C LEU A 46 6.21 1.35 2.50
N LEU A 47 5.98 2.00 1.38
CA LEU A 47 6.95 2.09 0.30
C LEU A 47 7.57 3.47 0.32
N GLU A 48 8.87 3.51 0.53
CA GLU A 48 9.57 4.77 0.62
C GLU A 48 10.43 4.98 -0.60
N ALA A 49 10.22 6.07 -1.31
CA ALA A 49 11.01 6.39 -2.49
C ALA A 49 11.36 7.87 -2.40
N GLY A 50 12.64 8.15 -2.19
CA GLY A 50 13.07 9.49 -1.92
C GLY A 50 12.45 9.98 -0.63
N ASN A 51 11.81 11.12 -0.68
CA ASN A 51 11.15 11.64 0.50
C ASN A 51 9.66 11.35 0.50
N MET A 52 9.19 10.55 -0.45
CA MET A 52 7.77 10.27 -0.58
C MET A 52 7.44 8.89 -0.07
N ILE A 53 6.24 8.78 0.49
CA ILE A 53 5.77 7.53 1.06
C ILE A 53 4.45 7.14 0.43
N ARG A 54 4.31 5.87 0.08
CA ARG A 54 3.05 5.30 -0.33
C ARG A 54 2.67 4.22 0.67
N LEU A 55 1.42 4.22 1.08
CA LEU A 55 0.93 3.28 2.08
C LEU A 55 -0.04 2.31 1.42
N PHE A 56 0.12 1.03 1.74
CA PHE A 56 -0.73 0.00 1.16
C PHE A 56 -1.30 -0.88 2.25
N GLU A 57 -2.60 -1.11 2.18
CA GLU A 57 -3.26 -2.07 3.03
C GLU A 57 -3.74 -3.22 2.15
N ILE A 58 -3.56 -4.46 2.58
CA ILE A 58 -3.87 -5.63 1.76
C ILE A 58 -4.99 -6.41 2.44
N LYS A 59 -6.07 -6.64 1.70
CA LYS A 59 -7.23 -7.34 2.24
C LYS A 59 -7.58 -8.54 1.37
N SER A 60 -7.71 -9.69 1.99
CA SER A 60 -8.02 -10.91 1.24
C SER A 60 -9.49 -11.04 0.91
N SER A 61 -10.34 -10.13 1.38
CA SER A 61 -11.76 -10.19 1.09
C SER A 61 -12.07 -9.54 -0.23
N GLN A 62 -13.25 -9.82 -0.76
CA GLN A 62 -13.71 -9.22 -2.00
C GLN A 62 -14.50 -7.95 -1.76
N THR A 63 -14.68 -7.57 -0.51
CA THR A 63 -15.37 -6.33 -0.17
C THR A 63 -14.50 -5.55 0.80
N ILE A 64 -14.69 -4.24 0.82
CA ILE A 64 -13.88 -3.34 1.63
C ILE A 64 -14.79 -2.61 2.61
N ASN A 65 -14.40 -2.57 3.87
CA ASN A 65 -15.13 -1.81 4.86
C ASN A 65 -14.32 -0.59 5.29
N GLN A 66 -14.93 0.22 6.13
CA GLN A 66 -14.33 1.50 6.52
C GLN A 66 -13.08 1.35 7.37
N GLU A 67 -12.95 0.25 8.06
CA GLU A 67 -11.83 0.10 8.96
C GLU A 67 -10.49 0.14 8.26
N SER A 68 -10.44 -0.36 7.01
CA SER A 68 -9.20 -0.32 6.26
C SER A 68 -8.70 1.11 6.05
N PHE A 69 -9.64 2.02 5.82
CA PHE A 69 -9.26 3.39 5.56
C PHE A 69 -8.89 4.13 6.84
N ILE A 70 -9.50 3.74 7.96
CA ILE A 70 -9.20 4.41 9.22
C ILE A 70 -7.74 4.22 9.59
N GLN A 71 -7.24 2.99 9.48
CA GLN A 71 -5.84 2.73 9.80
C GLN A 71 -4.91 3.48 8.85
N LEU A 72 -5.20 3.42 7.56
CA LEU A 72 -4.38 4.12 6.58
C LEU A 72 -4.32 5.61 6.87
N ASN A 73 -5.47 6.19 7.17
CA ASN A 73 -5.51 7.63 7.40
C ASN A 73 -4.79 8.02 8.68
N LYS A 74 -4.85 7.19 9.71
CA LYS A 74 -4.14 7.50 10.95
C LYS A 74 -2.63 7.44 10.75
N VAL A 75 -2.15 6.44 10.04
CA VAL A 75 -0.72 6.34 9.79
C VAL A 75 -0.28 7.46 8.86
N ALA A 76 -1.11 7.80 7.86
CA ALA A 76 -0.78 8.89 6.96
C ALA A 76 -0.63 10.21 7.71
N ALA A 77 -1.45 10.42 8.74
CA ALA A 77 -1.35 11.65 9.51
C ALA A 77 -0.02 11.76 10.24
N ILE A 78 0.57 10.62 10.61
CA ILE A 78 1.86 10.62 11.30
C ILE A 78 2.97 11.13 10.37
N PHE A 79 2.94 10.70 9.10
CA PHE A 79 3.98 11.07 8.15
C PHE A 79 3.67 12.36 7.40
N GLY A 80 2.44 12.82 7.45
CA GLY A 80 2.08 14.12 6.93
C GLY A 80 2.23 14.22 5.42
N GLU A 81 2.83 15.32 4.97
CA GLU A 81 2.89 15.61 3.54
C GLU A 81 3.76 14.66 2.76
N ARG A 82 4.55 13.85 3.43
CA ARG A 82 5.36 12.86 2.73
C ARG A 82 4.49 11.78 2.10
N VAL A 83 3.28 11.57 2.60
CA VAL A 83 2.40 10.51 2.09
C VAL A 83 1.72 11.02 0.83
N VAL A 84 2.10 10.43 -0.31
CA VAL A 84 1.56 10.87 -1.59
C VAL A 84 0.49 9.92 -2.13
N LYS A 85 0.35 8.75 -1.54
CA LYS A 85 -0.64 7.80 -2.01
C LYS A 85 -1.04 6.86 -0.90
N LYS A 86 -2.33 6.54 -0.83
CA LYS A 86 -2.87 5.54 0.08
C LYS A 86 -3.68 4.57 -0.77
N VAL A 87 -3.39 3.30 -0.67
CA VAL A 87 -3.99 2.29 -1.53
C VAL A 87 -4.45 1.10 -0.71
N VAL A 88 -5.64 0.61 -1.00
CA VAL A 88 -6.10 -0.67 -0.49
C VAL A 88 -6.10 -1.65 -1.66
N LEU A 89 -5.33 -2.73 -1.51
CA LEU A 89 -5.29 -3.80 -2.51
C LEU A 89 -6.14 -4.95 -1.96
N TYR A 90 -7.09 -5.41 -2.74
CA TYR A 90 -8.02 -6.40 -2.22
C TYR A 90 -8.29 -7.48 -3.27
N ALA A 91 -9.04 -8.50 -2.86
CA ALA A 91 -9.29 -9.65 -3.73
C ALA A 91 -10.41 -9.43 -4.74
N GLY A 92 -11.09 -8.29 -4.67
CA GLY A 92 -12.12 -7.96 -5.64
C GLY A 92 -11.53 -7.38 -6.90
N GLN A 93 -12.38 -6.95 -7.80
CA GLN A 93 -11.91 -6.49 -9.11
C GLN A 93 -12.25 -5.05 -9.43
N GLU A 94 -13.10 -4.42 -8.64
CA GLU A 94 -13.51 -3.06 -8.95
C GLU A 94 -12.50 -2.05 -8.42
N GLN A 95 -12.27 -1.01 -9.19
CA GLN A 95 -11.41 0.07 -8.77
C GLN A 95 -12.29 1.21 -8.28
N GLN A 96 -11.91 1.78 -7.16
CA GLN A 96 -12.69 2.85 -6.55
C GLN A 96 -11.78 3.86 -5.90
N LYS A 97 -12.34 5.03 -5.61
CA LYS A 97 -11.69 5.98 -4.74
C LYS A 97 -12.60 6.22 -3.58
N ARG A 98 -12.09 6.07 -2.36
CA ARG A 98 -12.89 6.23 -1.16
C ARG A 98 -12.01 6.83 -0.08
N SER A 99 -12.56 7.78 0.67
CA SER A 99 -11.85 8.35 1.83
C SER A 99 -10.43 8.77 1.52
N ASN A 100 -10.24 9.37 0.33
CA ASN A 100 -8.92 9.82 -0.11
C ASN A 100 -7.94 8.68 -0.36
N ALA A 101 -8.41 7.47 -0.50
CA ALA A 101 -7.58 6.33 -0.82
C ALA A 101 -8.08 5.67 -2.09
N SER A 102 -7.17 5.04 -2.81
CA SER A 102 -7.52 4.25 -3.99
C SER A 102 -7.76 2.82 -3.57
N VAL A 103 -8.77 2.19 -4.15
CA VAL A 103 -9.05 0.77 -3.93
C VAL A 103 -8.79 0.07 -5.25
N LEU A 104 -7.84 -0.86 -5.26
CA LEU A 104 -7.43 -1.55 -6.47
C LEU A 104 -7.45 -3.04 -6.26
N SER A 105 -7.74 -3.77 -7.35
CA SER A 105 -7.58 -5.21 -7.32
C SER A 105 -6.13 -5.57 -7.01
N TYR A 106 -5.94 -6.68 -6.31
CA TYR A 106 -4.60 -7.18 -6.03
C TYR A 106 -3.82 -7.47 -7.30
N LEU A 107 -4.51 -7.63 -8.43
CA LEU A 107 -3.84 -7.88 -9.69
C LEU A 107 -2.97 -6.71 -10.14
N TYR A 108 -3.22 -5.53 -9.59
CA TYR A 108 -2.45 -4.34 -9.94
C TYR A 108 -1.37 -4.03 -8.91
N ALA A 109 -1.07 -4.97 -8.01
CA ALA A 109 -0.11 -4.70 -6.93
C ALA A 109 1.27 -4.35 -7.47
N GLY A 110 1.74 -5.09 -8.46
CA GLY A 110 3.06 -4.80 -9.03
C GLY A 110 3.12 -3.43 -9.66
N GLU A 111 2.08 -3.10 -10.42
CA GLU A 111 2.05 -1.79 -11.05
C GLU A 111 1.97 -0.68 -10.02
N ALA A 112 1.16 -0.86 -8.98
CA ALA A 112 1.04 0.14 -7.93
C ALA A 112 2.35 0.34 -7.17
N ALA A 113 3.16 -0.70 -7.10
CA ALA A 113 4.43 -0.62 -6.38
C ALA A 113 5.54 0.00 -7.20
N THR A 114 5.38 0.10 -8.52
CA THR A 114 6.44 0.60 -9.37
C THR A 114 6.15 1.94 -9.99
N ASN A 115 4.88 2.32 -10.11
CA ASN A 115 4.56 3.58 -10.73
C ASN A 115 5.08 4.72 -9.87
N GLU A 116 5.79 5.64 -10.51
CA GLU A 116 6.32 6.79 -9.79
C GLU A 116 5.26 7.86 -9.72
N VAL A 117 5.20 8.51 -8.57
CA VAL A 117 4.31 9.65 -8.42
C VAL A 117 5.16 10.90 -8.56
N THR A 118 4.93 11.65 -9.61
CA THR A 118 5.63 12.91 -9.78
C THR A 118 4.61 14.03 -9.70
N PRO A 119 5.05 15.24 -9.39
CA PRO A 119 4.10 16.34 -9.30
C PRO A 119 3.25 16.50 -10.56
N GLY A 120 3.83 16.29 -11.70
CA GLY A 120 3.08 16.48 -12.92
C GLY A 120 2.10 15.39 -13.23
N SER A 121 2.36 14.17 -12.75
CA SER A 121 1.50 13.04 -13.07
C SER A 121 0.41 12.82 -12.04
N ALA A 122 0.48 13.52 -10.93
CA ALA A 122 -0.46 13.23 -9.87
C ALA A 122 -1.89 13.60 -10.22
N HIS A 123 -2.05 14.40 -11.25
CA HIS A 123 -3.36 14.87 -11.54
C HIS A 123 -4.23 13.88 -12.21
N GLU A 124 -3.66 12.93 -12.73
CA GLU A 124 -4.52 12.11 -13.36
C GLU A 124 -5.26 11.35 -12.60
N THR A 125 -5.69 11.47 -12.37
CA THR A 125 -6.39 10.90 -11.81
C THR A 125 -7.28 10.92 -11.37
N ASP A 126 -7.30 11.38 -11.51
CA ASP A 126 -8.10 11.49 -11.22
C ASP A 126 -8.94 11.27 -11.18
#